data_963f845cf8d2e2c43e374be630027ede
#
_entry.id   963f845cf8d2e2c43e374be630027ede
#
_cell.length_a   1.000
_cell.length_b   1.000
_cell.length_c   1.000
_cell.angle_alpha   90.00
_cell.angle_beta   90.00
_cell.angle_gamma   90.00
#
_symmetry.space_group_name_H-M   'P 1'
#
loop_
_entity.id
_entity.type
_entity.pdbx_description
1 polymer ?
#
loop_
_entity_poly.entity_id
_entity_poly.type
_entity_poly.pdbx_seq_one_letter_code
_entity_poly.pdbx_strand_id
1 'polypeptide(L)'
;MKGLKKIALVAAIAAASTAHADMVSLDDTVLGNTTGQAGLTIDIHSAEVKMGAVDYKDGGFISIKDVKLTGGTGAFGGTGDGILNDIQIMVDVVGDGSDLGRNNMGETLIDLASVVVSGGGAVSGHYDAPVLSDGDLLISVSATDFTNLLNQVDYSLDIGSVGLGKSTEEIGNISTGTVLISDFKISGYFGPTEIFIDSDGGGMNISTYFNAEGSLKVPFMGVETKIAIHNSRGADKVWLAVDDKGHSMAHAQLNVNKGTSAKGINGLAIELQNFEADIDFEDITIGGSAIGSVYLTDLRMTGTALVYGH
;
A
#
# COMPACT_ATOMS: atom_id res chain seq x y z
N MET A 1 26.26 17.64 -3.02
CA MET A 1 25.45 16.80 -3.92
C MET A 1 26.10 15.45 -4.29
N LYS A 2 26.74 14.73 -3.35
CA LYS A 2 27.32 13.39 -3.60
C LYS A 2 26.74 12.28 -2.69
N GLY A 3 25.78 12.60 -1.83
CA GLY A 3 25.23 11.68 -0.81
C GLY A 3 23.97 10.91 -1.24
N LEU A 4 23.10 11.51 -2.04
CA LEU A 4 21.77 10.92 -2.35
C LEU A 4 21.80 9.68 -3.25
N LYS A 5 22.87 9.50 -4.06
CA LYS A 5 22.98 8.34 -4.96
C LYS A 5 23.30 7.03 -4.26
N LYS A 6 23.69 7.05 -2.97
CA LYS A 6 24.07 5.84 -2.23
C LYS A 6 22.90 5.22 -1.44
N ILE A 7 21.87 5.98 -1.13
CA ILE A 7 20.74 5.51 -0.29
C ILE A 7 19.75 4.67 -1.11
N ALA A 8 19.48 5.05 -2.36
CA ALA A 8 18.57 4.30 -3.22
C ALA A 8 19.10 2.89 -3.60
N LEU A 9 20.42 2.71 -3.65
CA LEU A 9 21.04 1.43 -3.99
C LEU A 9 21.02 0.43 -2.83
N VAL A 10 21.05 0.92 -1.58
CA VAL A 10 21.08 0.05 -0.39
C VAL A 10 19.71 -0.51 -0.09
N ALA A 11 18.62 0.24 -0.33
CA ALA A 11 17.26 -0.26 -0.15
C ALA A 11 16.88 -1.36 -1.16
N ALA A 12 17.39 -1.29 -2.39
CA ALA A 12 17.14 -2.31 -3.40
C ALA A 12 17.92 -3.62 -3.15
N ILE A 13 19.07 -3.56 -2.48
CA ILE A 13 19.91 -4.74 -2.23
C ILE A 13 19.47 -5.48 -0.95
N ALA A 14 18.90 -4.81 0.04
CA ALA A 14 18.43 -5.44 1.27
C ALA A 14 17.19 -6.32 1.07
N ALA A 15 16.37 -6.05 0.05
CA ALA A 15 15.19 -6.86 -0.29
C ALA A 15 15.53 -8.18 -1.04
N ALA A 16 16.75 -8.30 -1.58
CA ALA A 16 17.12 -9.43 -2.44
C ALA A 16 17.71 -10.64 -1.71
N SER A 17 17.94 -10.61 -0.40
CA SER A 17 18.81 -11.60 0.25
C SER A 17 18.14 -12.79 0.93
N THR A 18 16.82 -12.95 0.87
CA THR A 18 16.13 -14.11 1.46
C THR A 18 15.08 -14.79 0.56
N ALA A 19 14.86 -14.30 -0.65
CA ALA A 19 13.99 -14.99 -1.59
C ALA A 19 14.77 -16.19 -2.19
N HIS A 20 14.61 -17.37 -1.65
CA HIS A 20 14.84 -18.60 -2.38
C HIS A 20 13.73 -18.76 -3.42
N ALA A 21 13.81 -18.03 -4.51
CA ALA A 21 13.04 -18.35 -5.69
C ALA A 21 13.71 -19.59 -6.33
N ASP A 22 13.05 -20.73 -6.29
CA ASP A 22 13.36 -21.83 -7.21
C ASP A 22 13.05 -21.33 -8.63
N MET A 23 14.09 -20.77 -9.27
CA MET A 23 13.98 -20.45 -10.70
C MET A 23 13.97 -21.75 -11.48
N VAL A 24 12.79 -22.20 -11.87
CA VAL A 24 12.65 -23.21 -12.91
C VAL A 24 13.13 -22.59 -14.22
N SER A 25 14.17 -23.14 -14.83
CA SER A 25 14.63 -22.67 -16.12
C SER A 25 13.49 -22.80 -17.15
N LEU A 26 13.04 -21.69 -17.70
CA LEU A 26 12.12 -21.67 -18.83
C LEU A 26 12.81 -22.38 -20.01
N ASP A 27 12.19 -23.43 -20.53
CA ASP A 27 12.63 -24.12 -21.75
C ASP A 27 12.48 -23.15 -22.93
N ASP A 28 13.53 -23.05 -23.77
CA ASP A 28 13.57 -22.24 -24.99
C ASP A 28 12.40 -22.55 -25.95
N THR A 29 11.82 -23.74 -25.85
CA THR A 29 10.63 -24.14 -26.63
C THR A 29 9.35 -23.42 -26.13
N VAL A 30 9.26 -23.11 -24.85
CA VAL A 30 8.15 -22.33 -24.27
C VAL A 30 8.30 -20.85 -24.61
N LEU A 31 9.54 -20.33 -24.62
CA LEU A 31 9.82 -18.96 -25.07
C LEU A 31 9.52 -18.76 -26.57
N GLY A 32 9.78 -19.78 -27.41
CA GLY A 32 9.59 -19.69 -28.86
C GLY A 32 8.13 -19.73 -29.33
N ASN A 33 7.22 -20.22 -28.47
CA ASN A 33 5.77 -20.27 -28.76
C ASN A 33 5.00 -19.09 -28.21
N THR A 34 5.68 -18.21 -27.45
CA THR A 34 5.09 -17.03 -26.87
C THR A 34 5.40 -15.86 -27.80
N THR A 35 4.45 -15.51 -28.65
CA THR A 35 4.54 -14.28 -29.45
C THR A 35 4.66 -13.08 -28.52
N GLY A 36 5.86 -12.57 -28.39
CA GLY A 36 6.29 -11.20 -28.11
C GLY A 36 5.74 -10.39 -26.95
N GLN A 37 4.80 -10.89 -26.12
CA GLN A 37 4.18 -10.13 -25.03
C GLN A 37 3.87 -11.04 -23.83
N ALA A 38 4.86 -11.79 -23.36
CA ALA A 38 4.73 -12.52 -22.10
C ALA A 38 5.15 -11.59 -20.94
N GLY A 39 4.19 -11.11 -20.19
CA GLY A 39 4.44 -10.43 -18.90
C GLY A 39 5.19 -11.34 -17.91
N LEU A 40 5.75 -10.76 -16.87
CA LEU A 40 6.40 -11.48 -15.78
C LEU A 40 5.41 -11.69 -14.63
N THR A 41 5.25 -12.93 -14.18
CA THR A 41 4.49 -13.24 -12.96
C THR A 41 5.45 -13.72 -11.88
N ILE A 42 5.29 -13.17 -10.68
CA ILE A 42 6.09 -13.51 -9.49
C ILE A 42 5.11 -13.91 -8.39
N ASP A 43 5.18 -15.16 -7.94
CA ASP A 43 4.41 -15.65 -6.80
C ASP A 43 5.27 -15.63 -5.54
N ILE A 44 4.75 -15.00 -4.48
CA ILE A 44 5.40 -14.91 -3.17
C ILE A 44 4.60 -15.78 -2.21
N HIS A 45 5.22 -16.87 -1.75
CA HIS A 45 4.59 -17.85 -0.87
C HIS A 45 4.90 -17.63 0.63
N SER A 46 5.92 -16.86 0.95
CA SER A 46 6.26 -16.53 2.33
C SER A 46 7.17 -15.31 2.35
N ALA A 47 6.75 -14.26 3.02
CA ALA A 47 7.55 -13.06 3.22
C ALA A 47 7.43 -12.55 4.66
N GLU A 48 8.49 -11.96 5.15
CA GLU A 48 8.54 -11.21 6.38
C GLU A 48 9.54 -10.06 6.22
N VAL A 49 9.17 -8.87 6.64
CA VAL A 49 10.09 -7.74 6.69
C VAL A 49 10.26 -7.30 8.13
N LYS A 50 11.51 -7.28 8.59
CA LYS A 50 11.88 -6.79 9.92
C LYS A 50 12.98 -5.75 9.80
N MET A 51 12.77 -4.60 10.41
CA MET A 51 13.76 -3.53 10.49
C MET A 51 13.88 -3.08 11.95
N GLY A 52 15.07 -3.10 12.51
CA GLY A 52 15.32 -2.64 13.87
C GLY A 52 15.11 -1.13 14.01
N ALA A 53 15.56 -0.36 13.04
CA ALA A 53 15.34 1.08 12.98
C ALA A 53 15.41 1.63 11.55
N VAL A 54 14.64 2.68 11.30
CA VAL A 54 14.76 3.57 10.14
C VAL A 54 15.00 4.98 10.67
N ASP A 55 16.21 5.50 10.48
CA ASP A 55 16.60 6.79 10.98
C ASP A 55 16.74 7.80 9.84
N TYR A 56 15.91 8.85 9.90
CA TYR A 56 16.05 10.03 9.03
C TYR A 56 16.78 11.15 9.77
N LYS A 57 17.84 11.67 9.19
CA LYS A 57 18.66 12.74 9.78
C LYS A 57 18.60 14.02 8.94
N ASP A 58 18.13 15.10 9.58
CA ASP A 58 18.18 16.48 9.06
C ASP A 58 18.27 17.45 10.24
N GLY A 59 19.48 17.79 10.66
CA GLY A 59 19.73 18.61 11.87
C GLY A 59 19.44 17.89 13.19
N GLY A 60 18.53 16.96 13.24
CA GLY A 60 18.18 16.01 14.31
C GLY A 60 17.80 14.70 13.68
N PHE A 61 17.13 13.82 14.43
CA PHE A 61 16.64 12.54 13.92
C PHE A 61 15.15 12.40 14.08
N ILE A 62 14.51 11.77 13.09
CA ILE A 62 13.26 11.02 13.25
C ILE A 62 13.65 9.55 13.18
N SER A 63 13.37 8.79 14.24
CA SER A 63 13.67 7.37 14.34
C SER A 63 12.38 6.56 14.42
N ILE A 64 12.22 5.60 13.51
CA ILE A 64 11.14 4.62 13.50
C ILE A 64 11.76 3.29 13.90
N LYS A 65 11.28 2.68 14.99
CA LYS A 65 11.90 1.48 15.57
C LYS A 65 10.97 0.28 15.54
N ASP A 66 11.60 -0.90 15.46
CA ASP A 66 10.93 -2.20 15.56
C ASP A 66 9.81 -2.34 14.53
N VAL A 67 10.11 -2.03 13.26
CA VAL A 67 9.17 -2.19 12.15
C VAL A 67 9.11 -3.65 11.74
N LYS A 68 7.90 -4.20 11.71
CA LYS A 68 7.64 -5.57 11.31
C LYS A 68 6.42 -5.62 10.40
N LEU A 69 6.59 -6.18 9.21
CA LEU A 69 5.50 -6.49 8.27
C LEU A 69 5.48 -8.01 8.08
N THR A 70 4.35 -8.60 8.39
CA THR A 70 4.10 -10.06 8.31
C THR A 70 2.70 -10.31 7.78
N GLY A 71 2.29 -11.55 7.70
CA GLY A 71 0.89 -11.90 7.49
C GLY A 71 0.02 -11.47 8.66
N GLY A 72 -1.25 -11.38 8.41
CA GLY A 72 -2.25 -10.96 9.37
C GLY A 72 -2.43 -11.95 10.51
N THR A 73 -3.06 -11.48 11.57
CA THR A 73 -3.35 -12.26 12.78
C THR A 73 -4.86 -12.36 13.03
N GLY A 74 -5.66 -12.38 11.94
CA GLY A 74 -7.10 -12.52 12.04
C GLY A 74 -7.86 -11.20 12.24
N ALA A 75 -7.34 -10.09 11.69
CA ALA A 75 -8.10 -8.85 11.58
C ALA A 75 -9.48 -9.09 10.95
N PHE A 76 -10.47 -8.35 11.39
CA PHE A 76 -11.86 -8.49 10.92
C PHE A 76 -12.42 -9.93 10.96
N GLY A 77 -11.89 -10.78 11.86
CA GLY A 77 -12.32 -12.17 12.00
C GLY A 77 -11.62 -13.16 11.07
N GLY A 78 -10.62 -12.72 10.30
CA GLY A 78 -9.78 -13.59 9.48
C GLY A 78 -8.96 -14.57 10.31
N THR A 79 -8.50 -15.66 9.70
CA THR A 79 -7.70 -16.72 10.34
C THR A 79 -6.24 -16.65 9.95
N GLY A 80 -5.69 -15.43 9.84
CA GLY A 80 -4.33 -15.22 9.42
C GLY A 80 -3.33 -16.10 10.17
N ASP A 81 -2.42 -16.72 9.46
CA ASP A 81 -1.40 -17.62 9.99
C ASP A 81 -0.12 -16.88 10.43
N GLY A 82 -0.12 -15.55 10.29
CA GLY A 82 1.03 -14.69 10.59
C GLY A 82 2.11 -14.70 9.51
N ILE A 83 1.85 -15.33 8.37
CA ILE A 83 2.76 -15.41 7.23
C ILE A 83 2.22 -14.53 6.10
N LEU A 84 3.01 -13.58 5.63
CA LEU A 84 2.67 -12.82 4.42
C LEU A 84 2.93 -13.71 3.19
N ASN A 85 1.86 -14.26 2.65
CA ASN A 85 1.90 -15.25 1.59
C ASN A 85 0.81 -14.98 0.54
N ASP A 86 0.76 -15.87 -0.44
CA ASP A 86 -0.26 -15.87 -1.49
C ASP A 86 -0.34 -14.56 -2.29
N ILE A 87 0.79 -13.86 -2.40
CA ILE A 87 0.91 -12.62 -3.18
C ILE A 87 1.38 -12.97 -4.58
N GLN A 88 0.64 -12.52 -5.59
CA GLN A 88 1.05 -12.55 -6.98
C GLN A 88 1.35 -11.13 -7.46
N ILE A 89 2.51 -10.95 -8.05
CA ILE A 89 2.91 -9.72 -8.73
C ILE A 89 3.01 -10.01 -10.21
N MET A 90 2.23 -9.31 -11.01
CA MET A 90 2.27 -9.37 -12.46
C MET A 90 2.82 -8.06 -13.01
N VAL A 91 3.75 -8.17 -13.94
CA VAL A 91 4.41 -7.03 -14.59
C VAL A 91 4.25 -7.18 -16.09
N ASP A 92 3.65 -6.21 -16.74
CA ASP A 92 3.43 -6.21 -18.18
C ASP A 92 3.73 -4.86 -18.80
N VAL A 93 4.13 -4.86 -20.07
CA VAL A 93 4.32 -3.64 -20.90
C VAL A 93 3.24 -3.65 -21.97
N VAL A 94 2.46 -2.59 -21.99
CA VAL A 94 1.36 -2.42 -22.95
C VAL A 94 1.90 -2.36 -24.37
N GLY A 95 1.36 -3.19 -25.27
CA GLY A 95 1.72 -3.20 -26.69
C GLY A 95 0.85 -2.35 -27.57
N ASP A 96 1.24 -2.22 -28.86
CA ASP A 96 0.47 -1.50 -29.89
C ASP A 96 -0.86 -2.23 -30.16
N GLY A 97 -1.95 -1.56 -29.88
CA GLY A 97 -3.31 -2.01 -30.14
C GLY A 97 -3.90 -2.91 -29.07
N SER A 98 -4.57 -2.40 -28.12
CA SER A 98 -5.57 -2.94 -27.17
C SER A 98 -5.40 -4.37 -26.63
N ASP A 99 -4.41 -5.15 -27.06
CA ASP A 99 -3.98 -6.39 -26.43
C ASP A 99 -3.11 -6.06 -25.21
N LEU A 100 -3.73 -5.42 -24.26
CA LEU A 100 -3.37 -5.63 -22.87
C LEU A 100 -3.43 -7.13 -22.71
N GLY A 101 -2.40 -7.79 -22.22
CA GLY A 101 -2.44 -9.20 -21.85
C GLY A 101 -3.55 -9.56 -20.86
N ARG A 102 -4.71 -8.93 -21.01
CA ARG A 102 -5.92 -9.06 -20.21
C ARG A 102 -6.35 -10.50 -20.02
N ASN A 103 -6.06 -11.34 -21.03
CA ASN A 103 -6.34 -12.77 -20.94
C ASN A 103 -5.37 -13.54 -20.06
N ASN A 104 -4.22 -12.94 -19.68
CA ASN A 104 -3.19 -13.59 -18.85
C ASN A 104 -2.98 -12.91 -17.50
N MET A 105 -3.37 -11.64 -17.33
CA MET A 105 -3.24 -10.92 -16.06
C MET A 105 -4.45 -11.10 -15.15
N GLY A 106 -5.36 -12.04 -15.47
CA GLY A 106 -6.64 -12.03 -14.79
C GLY A 106 -7.35 -10.70 -15.08
N GLU A 107 -8.52 -10.53 -14.61
CA GLU A 107 -9.23 -9.26 -14.78
C GLU A 107 -8.45 -8.15 -14.09
N THR A 108 -8.04 -7.12 -14.82
CA THR A 108 -7.38 -5.94 -14.23
C THR A 108 -8.32 -5.23 -13.27
N LEU A 109 -7.84 -4.35 -12.39
CA LEU A 109 -8.69 -3.53 -11.50
C LEU A 109 -9.79 -2.78 -12.27
N ILE A 110 -9.55 -2.47 -13.53
CA ILE A 110 -10.55 -1.89 -14.44
C ILE A 110 -11.75 -2.83 -14.60
N ASP A 111 -11.50 -4.13 -14.72
CA ASP A 111 -12.55 -5.14 -14.76
C ASP A 111 -13.07 -5.49 -13.36
N LEU A 112 -12.22 -5.37 -12.33
CA LEU A 112 -12.66 -5.50 -10.94
C LEU A 112 -13.60 -4.38 -10.50
N ALA A 113 -13.41 -3.18 -10.95
CA ALA A 113 -14.40 -2.12 -10.75
C ALA A 113 -15.78 -2.57 -11.28
N SER A 114 -15.82 -3.32 -12.39
CA SER A 114 -17.06 -3.91 -12.92
C SER A 114 -17.54 -5.15 -12.14
N VAL A 115 -16.64 -5.96 -11.58
CA VAL A 115 -16.97 -7.14 -10.75
C VAL A 115 -17.47 -6.73 -9.37
N VAL A 116 -16.86 -5.75 -8.74
CA VAL A 116 -17.33 -5.18 -7.47
C VAL A 116 -18.75 -4.59 -7.64
N VAL A 117 -19.03 -4.00 -8.79
CA VAL A 117 -20.40 -3.52 -9.14
C VAL A 117 -21.39 -4.66 -9.29
N SER A 118 -21.00 -5.84 -9.79
CA SER A 118 -21.92 -6.97 -9.98
C SER A 118 -22.40 -7.60 -8.68
N GLY A 119 -21.71 -7.41 -7.55
CA GLY A 119 -22.10 -7.83 -6.21
C GLY A 119 -23.17 -6.97 -5.53
N GLY A 120 -23.71 -5.96 -6.22
CA GLY A 120 -24.82 -5.13 -5.73
C GLY A 120 -24.43 -3.90 -4.89
N GLY A 121 -23.14 -3.65 -4.70
CA GLY A 121 -22.61 -2.38 -4.20
C GLY A 121 -22.26 -1.49 -5.38
N ALA A 122 -22.83 -0.29 -5.49
CA ALA A 122 -22.38 0.67 -6.46
C ALA A 122 -20.94 1.08 -6.11
N VAL A 123 -19.95 0.64 -6.88
CA VAL A 123 -18.71 1.39 -6.97
C VAL A 123 -19.12 2.67 -7.68
N SER A 124 -19.42 3.67 -6.90
CA SER A 124 -19.70 4.98 -7.43
C SER A 124 -18.43 5.42 -8.16
N GLY A 125 -18.56 5.86 -9.39
CA GLY A 125 -17.56 6.19 -10.39
C GLY A 125 -16.42 7.12 -9.97
N HIS A 126 -15.69 6.76 -8.92
CA HIS A 126 -14.55 7.53 -8.37
C HIS A 126 -13.20 6.96 -8.77
N TYR A 127 -13.16 5.80 -9.43
CA TYR A 127 -11.96 5.27 -10.01
C TYR A 127 -11.82 5.78 -11.45
N ASP A 128 -10.93 6.74 -11.64
CA ASP A 128 -10.51 7.17 -12.98
C ASP A 128 -9.41 6.19 -13.45
N ALA A 129 -9.82 5.18 -14.21
CA ALA A 129 -8.89 4.25 -14.82
C ALA A 129 -7.92 5.01 -15.74
N PRO A 130 -6.60 4.83 -15.63
CA PRO A 130 -5.65 5.44 -16.54
C PRO A 130 -5.88 4.91 -17.97
N VAL A 131 -5.71 5.80 -18.95
CA VAL A 131 -5.71 5.41 -20.35
C VAL A 131 -4.36 4.79 -20.68
N LEU A 132 -4.36 3.53 -21.04
CA LEU A 132 -3.15 2.79 -21.36
C LEU A 132 -2.73 3.03 -22.82
N SER A 133 -1.43 3.23 -23.05
CA SER A 133 -0.79 3.47 -24.33
C SER A 133 0.34 2.47 -24.59
N ASP A 134 0.76 2.35 -25.84
CA ASP A 134 1.90 1.50 -26.22
C ASP A 134 3.18 1.91 -25.46
N GLY A 135 3.83 0.93 -24.83
CA GLY A 135 5.04 1.13 -24.05
C GLY A 135 4.81 1.44 -22.57
N ASP A 136 3.58 1.61 -22.12
CA ASP A 136 3.27 1.82 -20.70
C ASP A 136 3.56 0.57 -19.87
N LEU A 137 3.95 0.75 -18.62
CA LEU A 137 4.20 -0.34 -17.69
C LEU A 137 3.04 -0.47 -16.71
N LEU A 138 2.50 -1.68 -16.64
CA LEU A 138 1.49 -2.06 -15.66
C LEU A 138 2.06 -3.09 -14.67
N ILE A 139 1.92 -2.84 -13.37
CA ILE A 139 2.24 -3.76 -12.31
C ILE A 139 0.96 -4.00 -11.50
N SER A 140 0.52 -5.25 -11.45
CA SER A 140 -0.63 -5.64 -10.62
C SER A 140 -0.16 -6.49 -9.45
N VAL A 141 -0.65 -6.20 -8.26
CA VAL A 141 -0.40 -6.97 -7.05
C VAL A 141 -1.74 -7.45 -6.51
N SER A 142 -1.90 -8.76 -6.38
CA SER A 142 -3.15 -9.39 -5.96
C SER A 142 -2.88 -10.69 -5.20
N ALA A 143 -3.92 -11.36 -4.74
CA ALA A 143 -3.81 -12.72 -4.25
C ALA A 143 -3.54 -13.69 -5.41
N THR A 144 -2.81 -14.78 -5.15
CA THR A 144 -2.51 -15.84 -6.15
C THR A 144 -3.76 -16.53 -6.68
N ASP A 145 -4.80 -16.68 -5.88
CA ASP A 145 -6.12 -17.14 -6.31
C ASP A 145 -7.07 -15.96 -6.46
N PHE A 146 -6.86 -15.21 -7.53
CA PHE A 146 -7.64 -14.04 -7.85
C PHE A 146 -9.10 -14.35 -8.28
N THR A 147 -9.37 -15.59 -8.70
CA THR A 147 -10.74 -16.02 -9.05
C THR A 147 -11.66 -16.13 -7.84
N ASN A 148 -11.07 -16.21 -6.64
CA ASN A 148 -11.79 -16.21 -5.37
C ASN A 148 -11.49 -14.91 -4.59
N LEU A 149 -12.34 -13.92 -4.76
CA LEU A 149 -12.24 -12.61 -4.08
C LEU A 149 -12.22 -12.70 -2.54
N LEU A 150 -12.52 -13.88 -1.98
CA LEU A 150 -12.38 -14.15 -0.54
C LEU A 150 -10.94 -14.43 -0.13
N ASN A 151 -10.07 -14.83 -1.07
CA ASN A 151 -8.66 -15.08 -0.82
C ASN A 151 -7.87 -13.78 -0.96
N GLN A 152 -7.98 -12.91 0.02
CA GLN A 152 -7.24 -11.66 0.06
C GLN A 152 -5.91 -11.87 0.79
N VAL A 153 -4.91 -11.05 0.44
CA VAL A 153 -3.62 -11.05 1.14
C VAL A 153 -3.80 -10.40 2.50
N ASP A 154 -3.72 -11.18 3.56
CA ASP A 154 -3.75 -10.67 4.92
C ASP A 154 -2.37 -10.13 5.35
N TYR A 155 -2.35 -9.03 6.08
CA TYR A 155 -1.13 -8.40 6.55
C TYR A 155 -1.23 -7.91 7.98
N SER A 156 -0.06 -7.77 8.63
CA SER A 156 0.11 -7.07 9.90
C SER A 156 1.34 -6.18 9.84
N LEU A 157 1.17 -4.91 10.19
CA LEU A 157 2.25 -3.94 10.33
C LEU A 157 2.34 -3.50 11.79
N ASP A 158 3.45 -3.83 12.43
CA ASP A 158 3.79 -3.40 13.78
C ASP A 158 4.91 -2.37 13.71
N ILE A 159 4.77 -1.26 14.44
CA ILE A 159 5.82 -0.26 14.65
C ILE A 159 5.93 -0.02 16.17
N GLY A 160 7.06 -0.38 16.75
CA GLY A 160 7.27 -0.23 18.17
C GLY A 160 7.24 1.22 18.64
N SER A 161 7.96 2.11 17.93
CA SER A 161 7.88 3.55 18.23
C SER A 161 8.34 4.43 17.06
N VAL A 162 7.81 5.66 17.03
CA VAL A 162 8.31 6.78 16.24
C VAL A 162 8.69 7.90 17.21
N GLY A 163 9.92 8.39 17.13
CA GLY A 163 10.39 9.41 18.06
C GLY A 163 11.43 10.35 17.47
N LEU A 164 11.73 11.39 18.25
CA LEU A 164 12.71 12.42 17.90
C LEU A 164 14.01 12.15 18.64
N GLY A 165 15.12 12.28 17.94
CA GLY A 165 16.48 12.17 18.46
C GLY A 165 17.31 13.43 18.24
N LYS A 166 18.34 13.61 19.04
CA LYS A 166 19.23 14.76 18.95
C LYS A 166 20.25 14.59 17.84
N SER A 167 20.72 15.71 17.26
CA SER A 167 21.75 15.71 16.20
C SER A 167 23.09 15.09 16.60
N THR A 168 23.36 15.00 17.90
CA THR A 168 24.58 14.43 18.47
C THR A 168 24.56 12.93 18.65
N GLU A 169 23.42 12.28 18.39
CA GLU A 169 23.27 10.84 18.50
C GLU A 169 23.80 10.13 17.25
N GLU A 170 24.06 8.84 17.38
CA GLU A 170 24.60 8.02 16.29
C GLU A 170 23.50 7.18 15.64
N ILE A 171 23.56 7.03 14.31
CA ILE A 171 22.66 6.17 13.54
C ILE A 171 22.68 4.74 14.11
N GLY A 172 21.51 4.18 14.33
CA GLY A 172 21.33 2.86 14.93
C GLY A 172 21.28 2.85 16.46
N ASN A 173 21.66 3.98 17.11
CA ASN A 173 21.65 4.14 18.56
C ASN A 173 20.91 5.41 19.00
N ILE A 174 19.88 5.80 18.27
CA ILE A 174 19.07 6.96 18.61
C ILE A 174 18.31 6.69 19.92
N SER A 175 18.62 7.44 20.95
CA SER A 175 17.85 7.46 22.18
C SER A 175 16.72 8.46 22.01
N THR A 176 15.51 8.00 21.75
CA THR A 176 14.37 8.88 21.51
C THR A 176 14.05 9.74 22.71
N GLY A 177 14.25 11.05 22.58
CA GLY A 177 13.91 12.02 23.64
C GLY A 177 12.39 12.19 23.79
N THR A 178 11.68 12.32 22.68
CA THR A 178 10.22 12.42 22.66
C THR A 178 9.66 11.34 21.75
N VAL A 179 8.83 10.46 22.30
CA VAL A 179 8.09 9.47 21.55
C VAL A 179 6.80 10.10 21.03
N LEU A 180 6.67 10.15 19.71
CA LEU A 180 5.49 10.70 19.02
C LEU A 180 4.38 9.66 18.93
N ILE A 181 4.74 8.43 18.52
CA ILE A 181 3.84 7.29 18.40
C ILE A 181 4.51 6.09 19.05
N SER A 182 3.75 5.27 19.77
CA SER A 182 4.19 3.97 20.26
C SER A 182 3.12 2.92 20.06
N ASP A 183 3.54 1.65 20.07
CA ASP A 183 2.65 0.49 19.99
C ASP A 183 1.65 0.61 18.81
N PHE A 184 2.11 1.13 17.67
CA PHE A 184 1.28 1.18 16.48
C PHE A 184 1.18 -0.22 15.89
N LYS A 185 -0.03 -0.70 15.81
CA LYS A 185 -0.37 -1.98 15.22
C LYS A 185 -1.55 -1.83 14.31
N ILE A 186 -1.42 -2.31 13.08
CA ILE A 186 -2.54 -2.48 12.17
C ILE A 186 -2.44 -3.85 11.52
N SER A 187 -3.58 -4.48 11.29
CA SER A 187 -3.71 -5.68 10.48
C SER A 187 -4.99 -5.61 9.65
N GLY A 188 -5.00 -6.29 8.53
CA GLY A 188 -6.13 -6.25 7.62
C GLY A 188 -5.85 -7.06 6.37
N TYR A 189 -6.52 -6.69 5.30
CA TYR A 189 -6.36 -7.30 4.00
C TYR A 189 -5.91 -6.25 2.97
N PHE A 190 -4.98 -6.66 2.11
CA PHE A 190 -4.75 -5.98 0.85
C PHE A 190 -5.68 -6.57 -0.21
N GLY A 191 -6.46 -5.72 -0.82
CA GLY A 191 -7.14 -6.00 -2.05
C GLY A 191 -6.19 -5.81 -3.25
N PRO A 192 -6.72 -5.82 -4.46
CA PRO A 192 -5.96 -5.57 -5.66
C PRO A 192 -5.29 -4.19 -5.63
N THR A 193 -4.04 -4.16 -6.08
CA THR A 193 -3.26 -2.92 -6.23
C THR A 193 -2.69 -2.87 -7.64
N GLU A 194 -2.89 -1.75 -8.34
CA GLU A 194 -2.30 -1.50 -9.65
C GLU A 194 -1.37 -0.30 -9.59
N ILE A 195 -0.23 -0.45 -10.22
CA ILE A 195 0.74 0.61 -10.44
C ILE A 195 0.92 0.74 -11.94
N PHE A 196 0.56 1.90 -12.44
CA PHE A 196 0.68 2.26 -13.83
C PHE A 196 1.77 3.31 -13.99
N ILE A 197 2.66 3.12 -14.98
CA ILE A 197 3.73 4.08 -15.31
C ILE A 197 3.60 4.43 -16.80
N ASP A 198 3.32 5.70 -17.05
CA ASP A 198 3.16 6.27 -18.36
C ASP A 198 4.53 6.41 -19.06
N SER A 199 4.69 5.79 -20.22
CA SER A 199 5.91 5.82 -21.03
C SER A 199 6.21 7.20 -21.60
N ASP A 200 5.18 8.00 -21.83
CA ASP A 200 5.28 9.38 -22.37
C ASP A 200 5.58 10.43 -21.29
N GLY A 201 5.80 10.00 -20.07
CA GLY A 201 6.24 10.85 -18.96
C GLY A 201 5.11 11.51 -18.18
N GLY A 202 3.88 10.99 -18.25
CA GLY A 202 2.72 11.40 -17.46
C GLY A 202 2.81 11.05 -15.98
N GLY A 203 3.83 10.27 -15.57
CA GLY A 203 4.09 9.92 -14.20
C GLY A 203 3.69 8.49 -13.85
N MET A 204 3.36 8.27 -12.57
CA MET A 204 2.95 6.98 -12.04
C MET A 204 1.59 7.13 -11.35
N ASN A 205 0.64 6.29 -11.71
CA ASN A 205 -0.64 6.15 -11.02
C ASN A 205 -0.61 4.89 -10.14
N ILE A 206 -1.10 4.98 -8.92
CA ILE A 206 -1.22 3.87 -7.98
C ILE A 206 -2.67 3.83 -7.52
N SER A 207 -3.33 2.70 -7.72
CA SER A 207 -4.67 2.44 -7.21
C SER A 207 -4.63 1.21 -6.31
N THR A 208 -5.21 1.28 -5.12
CA THR A 208 -5.19 0.18 -4.16
C THR A 208 -6.48 0.11 -3.34
N TYR A 209 -6.92 -1.11 -3.08
CA TYR A 209 -7.96 -1.41 -2.13
C TYR A 209 -7.35 -2.05 -0.88
N PHE A 210 -7.80 -1.65 0.29
CA PHE A 210 -7.33 -2.22 1.54
C PHE A 210 -8.32 -1.99 2.67
N ASN A 211 -8.20 -2.77 3.71
CA ASN A 211 -8.76 -2.45 5.01
C ASN A 211 -7.72 -2.61 6.11
N ALA A 212 -8.00 -2.08 7.28
CA ALA A 212 -7.12 -2.20 8.41
C ALA A 212 -7.90 -2.03 9.72
N GLU A 213 -7.51 -2.77 10.75
CA GLU A 213 -7.90 -2.49 12.12
C GLU A 213 -6.67 -2.59 13.04
N GLY A 214 -6.69 -1.87 14.15
CA GLY A 214 -5.57 -1.89 15.05
C GLY A 214 -5.65 -0.84 16.14
N SER A 215 -4.48 -0.39 16.59
CA SER A 215 -4.39 0.60 17.66
C SER A 215 -3.15 1.47 17.52
N LEU A 216 -3.21 2.65 18.10
CA LEU A 216 -2.08 3.53 18.23
C LEU A 216 -2.09 4.28 19.56
N LYS A 217 -0.90 4.60 20.05
CA LYS A 217 -0.69 5.49 21.19
C LYS A 217 0.14 6.69 20.77
N VAL A 218 -0.23 7.84 21.30
CA VAL A 218 0.46 9.13 21.11
C VAL A 218 0.92 9.63 22.49
N PRO A 219 2.06 9.10 23.02
CA PRO A 219 2.46 9.25 24.41
C PRO A 219 2.62 10.71 24.86
N PHE A 220 3.17 11.57 23.97
CA PHE A 220 3.38 12.99 24.31
C PHE A 220 2.06 13.78 24.49
N MET A 221 0.94 13.27 23.98
CA MET A 221 -0.40 13.82 24.19
C MET A 221 -1.23 13.01 25.18
N GLY A 222 -0.73 11.84 25.59
CA GLY A 222 -1.46 10.91 26.45
C GLY A 222 -2.72 10.33 25.77
N VAL A 223 -2.70 10.20 24.45
CA VAL A 223 -3.82 9.68 23.66
C VAL A 223 -3.58 8.21 23.30
N GLU A 224 -4.60 7.40 23.50
CA GLU A 224 -4.68 6.02 23.01
C GLU A 224 -6.01 5.83 22.30
N THR A 225 -6.02 5.06 21.19
CA THR A 225 -7.23 4.75 20.43
C THR A 225 -7.07 3.47 19.64
N LYS A 226 -8.18 2.79 19.40
CA LYS A 226 -8.29 1.80 18.33
C LYS A 226 -8.65 2.52 17.04
N ILE A 227 -8.24 1.93 15.93
CA ILE A 227 -8.48 2.47 14.58
C ILE A 227 -9.04 1.34 13.71
N ALA A 228 -10.05 1.63 12.89
CA ALA A 228 -10.43 0.77 11.79
C ALA A 228 -10.64 1.61 10.53
N ILE A 229 -10.17 1.07 9.39
CA ILE A 229 -10.33 1.64 8.06
C ILE A 229 -11.02 0.58 7.21
N HIS A 230 -12.17 0.91 6.66
CA HIS A 230 -12.99 0.02 5.84
C HIS A 230 -13.92 0.86 4.96
N ASN A 231 -14.93 0.29 4.33
CA ASN A 231 -15.96 1.03 3.61
C ASN A 231 -17.30 0.26 3.63
N SER A 232 -17.76 -0.08 4.85
CA SER A 232 -18.94 -0.95 5.07
C SER A 232 -20.22 -0.20 5.40
N ARG A 233 -20.16 1.13 5.59
CA ARG A 233 -21.29 1.96 5.97
C ARG A 233 -21.64 2.96 4.87
N GLY A 234 -22.72 3.71 5.08
CA GLY A 234 -23.12 4.81 4.22
C GLY A 234 -23.66 4.41 2.87
N ALA A 235 -23.55 5.34 1.91
CA ALA A 235 -24.06 5.19 0.55
C ALA A 235 -23.03 4.56 -0.40
N ASP A 236 -21.75 4.75 -0.11
CA ASP A 236 -20.64 4.43 -1.01
C ASP A 236 -19.86 3.18 -0.55
N LYS A 237 -20.61 2.13 -0.17
CA LYS A 237 -20.03 0.88 0.32
C LYS A 237 -19.26 0.14 -0.76
N VAL A 238 -18.08 -0.35 -0.42
CA VAL A 238 -17.27 -1.20 -1.28
C VAL A 238 -17.08 -2.59 -0.65
N TRP A 239 -17.64 -3.60 -1.31
CA TRP A 239 -17.56 -5.00 -0.90
C TRP A 239 -16.85 -5.79 -1.99
N LEU A 240 -15.78 -6.50 -1.66
CA LEU A 240 -15.10 -7.31 -2.67
C LEU A 240 -15.79 -8.64 -2.94
N ALA A 241 -16.37 -9.28 -1.94
CA ALA A 241 -16.97 -10.61 -2.14
C ALA A 241 -18.27 -10.85 -1.38
N VAL A 242 -18.33 -10.47 -0.11
CA VAL A 242 -19.47 -10.69 0.79
C VAL A 242 -19.79 -9.41 1.53
N ASP A 243 -21.06 -9.27 1.94
CA ASP A 243 -21.52 -8.08 2.65
C ASP A 243 -21.14 -8.15 4.13
N ASP A 244 -19.82 -8.13 4.42
CA ASP A 244 -19.30 -8.06 5.78
C ASP A 244 -18.11 -7.12 5.88
N LYS A 245 -17.79 -6.67 7.09
CA LYS A 245 -16.74 -5.69 7.36
C LYS A 245 -15.35 -6.19 6.93
N GLY A 246 -15.09 -7.48 7.01
CA GLY A 246 -13.81 -8.09 6.64
C GLY A 246 -13.49 -8.00 5.15
N HIS A 247 -14.53 -7.94 4.31
CA HIS A 247 -14.38 -7.84 2.85
C HIS A 247 -14.69 -6.44 2.31
N SER A 248 -14.93 -5.49 3.20
CA SER A 248 -15.18 -4.10 2.86
C SER A 248 -13.87 -3.32 2.82
N MET A 249 -13.59 -2.66 1.70
CA MET A 249 -12.31 -2.04 1.43
C MET A 249 -12.41 -0.53 1.27
N ALA A 250 -11.48 0.18 1.88
CA ALA A 250 -11.13 1.53 1.49
C ALA A 250 -10.46 1.51 0.11
N HIS A 251 -10.58 2.58 -0.63
CA HIS A 251 -9.91 2.78 -1.90
C HIS A 251 -9.01 4.01 -1.83
N ALA A 252 -7.78 3.89 -2.32
CA ALA A 252 -6.85 4.99 -2.48
C ALA A 252 -6.30 5.03 -3.90
N GLN A 253 -6.33 6.21 -4.54
CA GLN A 253 -5.72 6.44 -5.85
C GLN A 253 -4.80 7.65 -5.81
N LEU A 254 -3.58 7.46 -6.24
CA LEU A 254 -2.50 8.45 -6.21
C LEU A 254 -1.89 8.63 -7.60
N ASN A 255 -1.64 9.88 -7.98
CA ASN A 255 -0.71 10.20 -9.07
C ASN A 255 0.59 10.74 -8.47
N VAL A 256 1.71 10.26 -9.01
CA VAL A 256 3.05 10.71 -8.65
C VAL A 256 3.76 11.19 -9.91
N ASN A 257 4.02 12.48 -9.99
CA ASN A 257 4.61 13.09 -11.19
C ASN A 257 5.57 14.25 -10.83
N LYS A 258 6.14 14.87 -11.84
CA LYS A 258 6.93 16.09 -11.67
C LYS A 258 6.01 17.26 -11.39
N GLY A 259 6.35 18.09 -10.42
CA GLY A 259 5.61 19.30 -10.10
C GLY A 259 6.50 20.51 -9.92
N THR A 260 5.91 21.70 -10.00
CA THR A 260 6.63 22.96 -9.76
C THR A 260 5.86 23.76 -8.72
N SER A 261 6.57 24.20 -7.69
CA SER A 261 5.99 25.00 -6.62
C SER A 261 5.57 26.41 -7.11
N ALA A 262 4.75 27.09 -6.35
CA ALA A 262 4.40 28.50 -6.60
C ALA A 262 5.62 29.44 -6.68
N LYS A 263 6.75 29.00 -6.14
CA LYS A 263 8.04 29.72 -6.21
C LYS A 263 8.92 29.31 -7.39
N GLY A 264 8.41 28.46 -8.31
CA GLY A 264 9.16 27.98 -9.46
C GLY A 264 10.20 26.89 -9.13
N ILE A 265 10.14 26.25 -7.95
CA ILE A 265 11.03 25.17 -7.56
C ILE A 265 10.44 23.85 -8.02
N ASN A 266 11.23 23.07 -8.76
CA ASN A 266 10.82 21.74 -9.20
C ASN A 266 10.86 20.74 -8.03
N GLY A 267 9.91 19.84 -8.00
CA GLY A 267 9.77 18.82 -6.97
C GLY A 267 8.97 17.61 -7.44
N LEU A 268 8.62 16.77 -6.50
CA LEU A 268 7.73 15.64 -6.68
C LEU A 268 6.32 16.07 -6.30
N ALA A 269 5.38 16.00 -7.24
CA ALA A 269 3.97 16.17 -6.96
C ALA A 269 3.36 14.81 -6.64
N ILE A 270 2.65 14.74 -5.53
CA ILE A 270 1.85 13.59 -5.10
C ILE A 270 0.41 14.07 -5.04
N GLU A 271 -0.40 13.61 -5.95
CA GLU A 271 -1.82 13.95 -6.05
C GLU A 271 -2.66 12.78 -5.54
N LEU A 272 -3.38 12.98 -4.46
CA LEU A 272 -4.42 12.09 -4.01
C LEU A 272 -5.65 12.35 -4.87
N GLN A 273 -5.86 11.51 -5.87
CA GLN A 273 -7.01 11.62 -6.78
C GLN A 273 -8.29 11.18 -6.11
N ASN A 274 -8.19 10.11 -5.32
CA ASN A 274 -9.30 9.60 -4.51
C ASN A 274 -8.76 8.93 -3.25
N PHE A 275 -9.40 9.17 -2.13
CA PHE A 275 -9.37 8.33 -0.95
C PHE A 275 -10.79 8.24 -0.44
N GLU A 276 -11.31 7.03 -0.35
CA GLU A 276 -12.68 6.75 0.06
C GLU A 276 -12.68 5.66 1.12
N ALA A 277 -13.25 5.97 2.28
CA ALA A 277 -13.25 5.07 3.42
C ALA A 277 -14.29 5.46 4.48
N ASP A 278 -14.65 4.47 5.29
CA ASP A 278 -15.14 4.70 6.66
C ASP A 278 -13.93 4.60 7.60
N ILE A 279 -13.83 5.51 8.57
CA ILE A 279 -12.77 5.48 9.57
C ILE A 279 -13.38 5.53 10.96
N ASP A 280 -13.04 4.55 11.78
CA ASP A 280 -13.45 4.45 13.17
C ASP A 280 -12.27 4.74 14.09
N PHE A 281 -12.48 5.63 15.04
CA PHE A 281 -11.62 5.82 16.19
C PHE A 281 -12.40 5.39 17.42
N GLU A 282 -12.05 4.23 17.99
CA GLU A 282 -12.78 3.65 19.09
C GLU A 282 -11.98 3.69 20.38
N ASP A 283 -12.69 3.67 21.50
CA ASP A 283 -12.11 3.63 22.84
C ASP A 283 -11.06 4.74 23.09
N ILE A 284 -11.31 5.93 22.56
CA ILE A 284 -10.37 7.05 22.70
C ILE A 284 -10.21 7.40 24.16
N THR A 285 -8.96 7.42 24.63
CA THR A 285 -8.60 7.94 25.96
C THR A 285 -7.63 9.10 25.85
N ILE A 286 -7.73 10.07 26.75
CA ILE A 286 -6.79 11.20 26.88
C ILE A 286 -6.41 11.30 28.34
N GLY A 287 -5.10 11.20 28.64
CA GLY A 287 -4.60 11.22 30.02
C GLY A 287 -5.20 10.14 30.91
N GLY A 288 -5.54 8.97 30.32
CA GLY A 288 -6.15 7.84 31.01
C GLY A 288 -7.67 7.94 31.21
N SER A 289 -8.31 9.02 30.74
CA SER A 289 -9.76 9.20 30.83
C SER A 289 -10.42 8.89 29.49
N ALA A 290 -11.43 8.02 29.49
CA ALA A 290 -12.22 7.70 28.29
C ALA A 290 -13.05 8.91 27.84
N ILE A 291 -13.00 9.22 26.53
CA ILE A 291 -13.76 10.31 25.92
C ILE A 291 -14.79 9.81 24.89
N GLY A 292 -14.77 8.51 24.55
CA GLY A 292 -15.72 7.90 23.63
C GLY A 292 -15.10 7.50 22.30
N SER A 293 -15.93 7.43 21.26
CA SER A 293 -15.53 6.97 19.91
C SER A 293 -16.02 7.96 18.85
N VAL A 294 -15.31 8.03 17.73
CA VAL A 294 -15.65 8.85 16.55
C VAL A 294 -15.74 7.96 15.34
N TYR A 295 -16.79 8.11 14.58
CA TYR A 295 -17.06 7.33 13.37
C TYR A 295 -17.22 8.28 12.18
N LEU A 296 -16.33 8.17 11.20
CA LEU A 296 -16.42 8.88 9.93
C LEU A 296 -17.01 7.93 8.90
N THR A 297 -18.07 8.33 8.24
CA THR A 297 -18.79 7.54 7.25
C THR A 297 -18.75 8.25 5.91
N ASP A 298 -18.52 7.51 4.82
CA ASP A 298 -18.41 8.05 3.46
C ASP A 298 -17.33 9.16 3.36
N LEU A 299 -16.19 9.01 4.06
CA LEU A 299 -15.10 9.96 3.98
C LEU A 299 -14.50 9.93 2.58
N ARG A 300 -14.45 11.09 1.94
CA ARG A 300 -13.76 11.29 0.67
C ARG A 300 -12.74 12.38 0.79
N MET A 301 -11.54 12.14 0.26
CA MET A 301 -10.46 13.11 0.25
C MET A 301 -9.78 13.15 -1.11
N THR A 302 -9.48 14.37 -1.56
CA THR A 302 -8.63 14.64 -2.72
C THR A 302 -7.65 15.73 -2.35
N GLY A 303 -6.48 15.79 -3.00
CA GLY A 303 -5.53 16.84 -2.72
C GLY A 303 -4.20 16.65 -3.42
N THR A 304 -3.38 17.69 -3.48
CA THR A 304 -2.05 17.64 -4.07
C THR A 304 -1.02 18.12 -3.06
N ALA A 305 0.00 17.30 -2.84
CA ALA A 305 1.19 17.65 -2.08
C ALA A 305 2.39 17.84 -3.03
N LEU A 306 3.18 18.86 -2.80
CA LEU A 306 4.42 19.09 -3.53
C LEU A 306 5.61 18.98 -2.57
N VAL A 307 6.52 18.04 -2.86
CA VAL A 307 7.73 17.79 -2.07
C VAL A 307 8.94 18.34 -2.81
N TYR A 308 9.64 19.30 -2.21
CA TYR A 308 10.84 19.91 -2.79
C TYR A 308 11.84 20.27 -1.69
N GLY A 309 13.12 20.33 -2.06
CA GLY A 309 14.18 20.76 -1.14
C GLY A 309 14.16 22.27 -0.86
N HIS A 310 14.60 22.66 0.30
CA HIS A 310 14.72 24.06 0.73
C HIS A 310 16.13 24.38 1.23
#